data_39dd4035bf723c80b8825b63bacdf9f9
#
_entry.id   39dd4035bf723c80b8825b63bacdf9f9
#
_cell.length_a   1.000
_cell.length_b   1.000
_cell.length_c   1.000
_cell.angle_alpha   90.00
_cell.angle_beta   90.00
_cell.angle_gamma   90.00
#
_symmetry.space_group_name_H-M   'P 1'
#
loop_
_entity.id
_entity.type
_entity.pdbx_description
1 polymer ?
#
loop_
_entity_poly.entity_id
_entity_poly.type
_entity_poly.pdbx_seq_one_letter_code
_entity_poly.pdbx_strand_id
1 'polypeptide(L)'
;MKPFSFLLFILFSVSFAEAQVGVGTKAPKEAEILFDGSKKMLHNKWTYWEGPRLAAELPIKWQIVKDPVDKGNALNSNDPVAAGGKYGAADIVTKKEYQDFRLHIEFLIEEPGGNSGVYLQNRYEIQILDGDSTDHGMAAIINEKAAPYEAYNGLGKWNAYDINFRAARFDEKGALVEKARVSMYFNGKKIHTNKSIQQVWGGPNSGIDGGNDGGKGITDRLGGIKLQAEGHNVLFRNIWIKELDLAEPETDF
;
A
#
# COMPACT_ATOMS: atom_id res chain seq x y z
N MET A 1 -58.31 21.14 34.19
CA MET A 1 -56.88 21.31 33.94
C MET A 1 -56.37 20.03 33.26
N LYS A 2 -55.96 20.09 31.99
CA LYS A 2 -55.39 18.92 31.27
C LYS A 2 -53.88 18.97 31.40
N PRO A 3 -53.19 17.86 31.67
CA PRO A 3 -51.73 17.85 31.74
C PRO A 3 -51.15 17.93 30.34
N PHE A 4 -50.20 18.86 30.17
CA PHE A 4 -49.39 18.97 28.93
C PHE A 4 -48.21 18.00 29.05
N SER A 5 -48.22 16.93 28.28
CA SER A 5 -47.07 16.02 28.18
C SER A 5 -46.01 16.64 27.27
N PHE A 6 -44.88 16.96 27.84
CA PHE A 6 -43.70 17.43 27.12
C PHE A 6 -42.95 16.18 26.59
N LEU A 7 -42.97 15.94 25.28
CA LEU A 7 -42.20 14.90 24.63
C LEU A 7 -40.79 15.42 24.38
N LEU A 8 -39.82 14.94 25.15
CA LEU A 8 -38.42 15.30 25.00
C LEU A 8 -37.82 14.46 23.83
N PHE A 9 -37.60 15.09 22.68
CA PHE A 9 -36.86 14.49 21.58
C PHE A 9 -35.36 14.54 21.88
N ILE A 10 -34.77 13.39 22.20
CA ILE A 10 -33.30 13.24 22.28
C ILE A 10 -32.80 13.03 20.86
N LEU A 11 -32.21 14.07 20.29
CA LEU A 11 -31.45 13.97 19.03
C LEU A 11 -30.13 13.26 19.31
N PHE A 12 -30.02 11.99 18.91
CA PHE A 12 -28.75 11.32 18.81
C PHE A 12 -28.00 11.86 17.58
N SER A 13 -27.05 12.74 17.82
CA SER A 13 -26.08 13.10 16.79
C SER A 13 -25.11 11.93 16.59
N VAL A 14 -25.29 11.18 15.51
CA VAL A 14 -24.29 10.21 15.06
C VAL A 14 -23.14 11.02 14.45
N SER A 15 -22.09 11.22 15.22
CA SER A 15 -20.84 11.75 14.68
C SER A 15 -20.18 10.64 13.85
N PHE A 16 -20.25 10.75 12.53
CA PHE A 16 -19.37 9.98 11.66
C PHE A 16 -17.95 10.54 11.89
N ALA A 17 -17.12 9.78 12.55
CA ALA A 17 -15.70 10.09 12.59
C ALA A 17 -15.16 9.93 11.16
N GLU A 18 -14.77 11.03 10.52
CA GLU A 18 -14.03 10.96 9.27
C GLU A 18 -12.80 10.06 9.48
N ALA A 19 -12.56 9.20 8.49
CA ALA A 19 -11.41 8.33 8.55
C ALA A 19 -10.13 9.18 8.56
N GLN A 20 -9.36 9.09 9.63
CA GLN A 20 -8.09 9.81 9.72
C GLN A 20 -7.16 9.33 8.60
N VAL A 21 -6.51 10.25 7.88
CA VAL A 21 -5.58 10.00 6.77
C VAL A 21 -4.34 10.89 6.87
N GLY A 22 -3.23 10.45 6.30
CA GLY A 22 -1.96 11.18 6.28
C GLY A 22 -0.97 10.73 7.34
N VAL A 23 0.17 11.38 7.40
CA VAL A 23 1.28 11.04 8.30
C VAL A 23 0.82 11.09 9.76
N GLY A 24 1.16 10.07 10.53
CA GLY A 24 0.78 9.93 11.94
C GLY A 24 -0.60 9.29 12.16
N THR A 25 -1.27 8.85 11.13
CA THR A 25 -2.57 8.17 11.25
C THR A 25 -2.42 6.88 12.06
N LYS A 26 -3.22 6.78 13.12
CA LYS A 26 -3.20 5.61 14.00
C LYS A 26 -4.03 4.47 13.41
N ALA A 27 -3.55 3.26 13.59
CA ALA A 27 -4.30 2.06 13.22
C ALA A 27 -5.64 2.02 14.00
N PRO A 28 -6.77 1.83 13.30
CA PRO A 28 -8.05 1.57 13.98
C PRO A 28 -7.98 0.23 14.73
N LYS A 29 -8.90 0.04 15.68
CA LYS A 29 -8.87 -1.12 16.59
C LYS A 29 -8.86 -2.47 15.86
N GLU A 30 -9.54 -2.56 14.72
CA GLU A 30 -9.69 -3.79 13.92
C GLU A 30 -8.56 -3.96 12.87
N ALA A 31 -7.61 -3.03 12.81
CA ALA A 31 -6.50 -3.13 11.87
C ALA A 31 -5.44 -4.11 12.38
N GLU A 32 -4.85 -4.83 11.45
CA GLU A 32 -3.67 -5.64 11.66
C GLU A 32 -2.43 -4.75 11.48
N ILE A 33 -1.53 -4.76 12.47
CA ILE A 33 -0.24 -4.08 12.37
C ILE A 33 0.70 -4.96 11.55
N LEU A 34 1.23 -4.42 10.47
CA LEU A 34 2.19 -5.09 9.60
C LEU A 34 3.63 -4.75 9.98
N PHE A 35 3.87 -3.52 10.47
CA PHE A 35 5.18 -3.11 10.97
C PHE A 35 5.06 -2.02 12.04
N ASP A 36 5.72 -2.26 13.19
CA ASP A 36 5.73 -1.41 14.37
C ASP A 36 7.13 -0.90 14.76
N GLY A 37 8.13 -1.11 13.89
CA GLY A 37 9.51 -0.78 14.18
C GLY A 37 10.33 -1.93 14.82
N SER A 38 9.76 -3.11 14.99
CA SER A 38 10.41 -4.25 15.64
C SER A 38 10.84 -5.35 14.65
N LYS A 39 11.98 -6.00 14.94
CA LYS A 39 12.42 -7.21 14.22
C LYS A 39 11.40 -8.33 14.32
N LYS A 40 10.74 -8.46 15.47
CA LYS A 40 9.72 -9.48 15.68
C LYS A 40 8.58 -9.32 14.67
N MET A 41 8.08 -8.10 14.47
CA MET A 41 7.01 -7.83 13.52
C MET A 41 7.47 -8.08 12.08
N LEU A 42 8.67 -7.62 11.71
CA LEU A 42 9.25 -7.88 10.39
C LEU A 42 9.29 -9.39 10.09
N HIS A 43 9.87 -10.20 10.97
CA HIS A 43 9.97 -11.63 10.72
C HIS A 43 8.65 -12.40 10.84
N ASN A 44 7.69 -11.91 11.63
CA ASN A 44 6.39 -12.57 11.76
C ASN A 44 5.47 -12.29 10.57
N LYS A 45 5.49 -11.07 10.03
CA LYS A 45 4.54 -10.61 9.02
C LYS A 45 5.06 -10.70 7.60
N TRP A 46 6.38 -10.66 7.40
CA TRP A 46 6.99 -10.54 6.08
C TRP A 46 7.91 -11.70 5.74
N THR A 47 8.09 -11.91 4.45
CA THR A 47 9.08 -12.82 3.85
C THR A 47 9.64 -12.17 2.60
N TYR A 48 10.77 -12.69 2.07
CA TYR A 48 11.17 -12.30 0.73
C TYR A 48 10.16 -12.81 -0.28
N TRP A 49 9.90 -12.00 -1.31
CA TRP A 49 9.05 -12.40 -2.41
C TRP A 49 9.77 -13.44 -3.29
N GLU A 50 9.13 -14.60 -3.50
CA GLU A 50 9.66 -15.72 -4.28
C GLU A 50 9.25 -15.59 -5.74
N GLY A 51 9.83 -14.63 -6.46
CA GLY A 51 9.62 -14.45 -7.89
C GLY A 51 10.81 -14.90 -8.72
N PRO A 52 10.73 -14.74 -10.05
CA PRO A 52 11.81 -15.16 -10.96
C PRO A 52 13.15 -14.47 -10.72
N ARG A 53 13.14 -13.36 -10.00
CA ARG A 53 14.33 -12.58 -9.66
C ARG A 53 14.84 -12.81 -8.25
N LEU A 54 14.19 -13.65 -7.47
CA LEU A 54 14.58 -13.88 -6.09
C LEU A 54 16.02 -14.42 -6.04
N ALA A 55 16.86 -13.74 -5.28
CA ALA A 55 18.21 -14.19 -4.96
C ALA A 55 18.49 -14.13 -3.46
N ALA A 56 17.50 -13.66 -2.68
CA ALA A 56 17.63 -13.44 -1.25
C ALA A 56 17.12 -14.63 -0.45
N GLU A 57 17.80 -14.96 0.64
CA GLU A 57 17.48 -16.04 1.56
C GLU A 57 17.04 -15.50 2.91
N LEU A 58 16.13 -16.20 3.57
CA LEU A 58 15.70 -15.88 4.93
C LEU A 58 16.85 -16.04 5.93
N PRO A 59 16.90 -15.24 7.00
CA PRO A 59 15.95 -14.19 7.38
C PRO A 59 16.08 -12.92 6.54
N ILE A 60 15.00 -12.11 6.51
CA ILE A 60 15.03 -10.80 5.85
C ILE A 60 16.18 -9.96 6.43
N LYS A 61 17.01 -9.40 5.55
CA LYS A 61 18.18 -8.60 5.91
C LYS A 61 17.92 -7.10 5.83
N TRP A 62 16.72 -6.67 5.45
CA TRP A 62 16.33 -5.26 5.55
C TRP A 62 16.60 -4.75 6.95
N GLN A 63 17.23 -3.60 7.03
CA GLN A 63 17.71 -3.08 8.31
C GLN A 63 16.62 -2.29 9.02
N ILE A 64 16.54 -2.47 10.33
CA ILE A 64 15.78 -1.58 11.20
C ILE A 64 16.72 -0.50 11.68
N VAL A 65 16.44 0.73 11.25
CA VAL A 65 17.21 1.92 11.58
C VAL A 65 16.45 2.83 12.54
N LYS A 66 17.13 3.77 13.17
CA LYS A 66 16.46 4.82 13.93
C LYS A 66 15.69 5.71 12.98
N ASP A 67 14.48 6.09 13.39
CA ASP A 67 13.71 7.09 12.66
C ASP A 67 14.49 8.43 12.64
N PRO A 68 14.77 8.99 11.45
CA PRO A 68 15.58 10.21 11.36
C PRO A 68 14.83 11.49 11.76
N VAL A 69 13.50 11.43 11.85
CA VAL A 69 12.64 12.60 12.13
C VAL A 69 12.00 12.51 13.51
N ASP A 70 11.46 11.34 13.85
CA ASP A 70 10.68 11.12 15.05
C ASP A 70 11.32 10.09 15.98
N LYS A 71 10.67 9.85 17.13
CA LYS A 71 11.07 8.75 18.00
C LYS A 71 10.62 7.41 17.41
N GLY A 72 11.49 6.40 17.52
CA GLY A 72 11.16 5.05 17.08
C GLY A 72 12.16 4.47 16.08
N ASN A 73 11.70 3.55 15.29
CA ASN A 73 12.49 2.88 14.27
C ASN A 73 11.72 2.83 12.95
N ALA A 74 12.47 2.80 11.87
CA ALA A 74 11.99 2.60 10.51
C ALA A 74 12.66 1.38 9.87
N LEU A 75 12.04 0.84 8.84
CA LEU A 75 12.55 -0.25 8.02
C LEU A 75 13.18 0.33 6.76
N ASN A 76 14.46 0.07 6.52
CA ASN A 76 15.17 0.53 5.33
C ASN A 76 15.10 -0.53 4.23
N SER A 77 14.62 -0.14 3.05
CA SER A 77 14.48 -1.01 1.87
C SER A 77 15.79 -1.29 1.14
N ASN A 78 16.87 -0.60 1.48
CA ASN A 78 18.16 -0.85 0.86
C ASN A 78 18.80 -2.13 1.43
N ASP A 79 18.75 -3.20 0.64
CA ASP A 79 19.38 -4.48 0.96
C ASP A 79 20.31 -4.94 -0.17
N PRO A 80 21.44 -4.26 -0.37
CA PRO A 80 22.36 -4.58 -1.46
C PRO A 80 23.00 -5.97 -1.29
N VAL A 81 23.08 -6.49 -0.07
CA VAL A 81 23.67 -7.81 0.18
C VAL A 81 22.71 -8.92 -0.22
N ALA A 82 21.45 -8.84 0.20
CA ALA A 82 20.44 -9.82 -0.18
C ALA A 82 20.11 -9.74 -1.67
N ALA A 83 20.01 -8.54 -2.22
CA ALA A 83 19.78 -8.32 -3.63
C ALA A 83 20.95 -8.80 -4.52
N GLY A 84 22.14 -8.96 -3.96
CA GLY A 84 23.34 -9.24 -4.75
C GLY A 84 23.57 -8.20 -5.85
N GLY A 85 23.11 -6.96 -5.65
CA GLY A 85 23.08 -5.89 -6.63
C GLY A 85 22.06 -6.10 -7.75
N LYS A 86 21.13 -7.04 -7.64
CA LYS A 86 20.11 -7.30 -8.65
C LYS A 86 18.80 -6.62 -8.28
N TYR A 87 18.24 -5.90 -9.23
CA TYR A 87 16.94 -5.26 -9.16
C TYR A 87 15.82 -6.22 -8.73
N GLY A 88 15.00 -5.83 -7.77
CA GLY A 88 13.85 -6.57 -7.29
C GLY A 88 14.17 -7.89 -6.58
N ALA A 89 15.44 -8.21 -6.33
CA ALA A 89 15.80 -9.48 -5.71
C ALA A 89 15.58 -9.51 -4.21
N ALA A 90 15.43 -8.35 -3.57
CA ALA A 90 15.22 -8.22 -2.14
C ALA A 90 13.83 -7.67 -1.76
N ASP A 91 12.88 -7.67 -2.67
CA ASP A 91 11.49 -7.31 -2.37
C ASP A 91 10.94 -8.18 -1.25
N ILE A 92 10.19 -7.56 -0.35
CA ILE A 92 9.50 -8.28 0.72
C ILE A 92 7.99 -8.23 0.53
N VAL A 93 7.31 -9.30 0.92
CA VAL A 93 5.86 -9.43 0.81
C VAL A 93 5.27 -9.94 2.13
N THR A 94 4.05 -9.53 2.45
CA THR A 94 3.36 -10.08 3.62
C THR A 94 3.10 -11.57 3.44
N LYS A 95 3.25 -12.34 4.54
CA LYS A 95 2.93 -13.77 4.57
C LYS A 95 1.43 -14.04 4.44
N LYS A 96 0.61 -13.12 4.94
CA LYS A 96 -0.84 -13.14 4.77
C LYS A 96 -1.21 -12.47 3.46
N GLU A 97 -2.20 -13.02 2.80
CA GLU A 97 -2.78 -12.51 1.57
C GLU A 97 -4.16 -11.89 1.85
N TYR A 98 -4.55 -10.92 1.06
CA TYR A 98 -5.73 -10.08 1.25
C TYR A 98 -6.53 -9.98 -0.04
N GLN A 99 -7.84 -9.73 0.08
CA GLN A 99 -8.73 -9.43 -1.03
C GLN A 99 -9.00 -7.93 -1.10
N ASP A 100 -9.92 -7.46 -0.28
CA ASP A 100 -10.28 -6.05 -0.18
C ASP A 100 -9.74 -5.49 1.12
N PHE A 101 -9.15 -4.31 1.08
CA PHE A 101 -8.54 -3.77 2.27
C PHE A 101 -8.38 -2.24 2.24
N ARG A 102 -8.25 -1.68 3.42
CA ARG A 102 -7.63 -0.38 3.65
C ARG A 102 -6.20 -0.60 4.13
N LEU A 103 -5.24 0.01 3.44
CA LEU A 103 -3.82 0.02 3.79
C LEU A 103 -3.39 1.42 4.17
N HIS A 104 -2.65 1.55 5.26
CA HIS A 104 -1.88 2.74 5.58
C HIS A 104 -0.40 2.38 5.61
N ILE A 105 0.42 3.21 5.00
CA ILE A 105 1.87 3.06 5.00
C ILE A 105 2.55 4.42 4.98
N GLU A 106 3.53 4.61 5.87
CA GLU A 106 4.38 5.80 5.85
C GLU A 106 5.75 5.47 5.28
N PHE A 107 6.26 6.37 4.43
CA PHE A 107 7.59 6.25 3.83
C PHE A 107 8.34 7.57 3.83
N LEU A 108 9.67 7.48 3.79
CA LEU A 108 10.58 8.62 3.70
C LEU A 108 11.69 8.28 2.72
N ILE A 109 11.95 9.17 1.78
CA ILE A 109 13.06 9.06 0.83
C ILE A 109 14.23 9.92 1.33
N GLU A 110 15.40 9.30 1.49
CA GLU A 110 16.57 9.99 2.05
C GLU A 110 17.41 10.69 0.99
N GLU A 111 17.35 10.25 -0.28
CA GLU A 111 18.21 10.72 -1.35
C GLU A 111 17.44 11.05 -2.63
N PRO A 112 17.90 12.01 -3.45
CA PRO A 112 17.26 12.34 -4.72
C PRO A 112 17.18 11.14 -5.65
N GLY A 113 16.05 10.99 -6.34
CA GLY A 113 15.78 9.87 -7.24
C GLY A 113 15.51 8.55 -6.51
N GLY A 114 15.32 8.59 -5.19
CA GLY A 114 15.00 7.40 -4.41
C GLY A 114 13.74 6.71 -4.93
N ASN A 115 13.83 5.39 -5.12
CA ASN A 115 12.84 4.58 -5.78
C ASN A 115 12.46 3.36 -4.93
N SER A 116 11.17 3.09 -4.88
CA SER A 116 10.52 1.91 -4.29
C SER A 116 9.10 1.81 -4.82
N GLY A 117 8.34 0.81 -4.36
CA GLY A 117 6.94 0.65 -4.74
C GLY A 117 6.14 -0.10 -3.67
N VAL A 118 4.85 0.21 -3.59
CA VAL A 118 3.87 -0.51 -2.77
C VAL A 118 2.96 -1.28 -3.70
N TYR A 119 3.05 -2.61 -3.67
CA TYR A 119 2.25 -3.48 -4.54
C TYR A 119 1.05 -4.03 -3.79
N LEU A 120 -0.13 -3.66 -4.26
CA LEU A 120 -1.41 -4.17 -3.77
C LEU A 120 -1.64 -5.56 -4.36
N GLN A 121 -1.98 -6.53 -3.50
CA GLN A 121 -2.07 -7.95 -3.87
C GLN A 121 -0.83 -8.49 -4.60
N ASN A 122 0.36 -7.91 -4.32
CA ASN A 122 1.61 -8.29 -4.98
C ASN A 122 1.58 -8.12 -6.53
N ARG A 123 0.69 -7.31 -7.05
CA ARG A 123 0.43 -7.09 -8.49
C ARG A 123 0.40 -5.63 -8.91
N TYR A 124 -0.43 -4.83 -8.23
CA TYR A 124 -0.77 -3.48 -8.65
C TYR A 124 0.09 -2.48 -7.90
N GLU A 125 0.98 -1.82 -8.61
CA GLU A 125 1.94 -0.92 -8.01
C GLU A 125 1.40 0.49 -7.83
N ILE A 126 1.57 1.00 -6.61
CA ILE A 126 1.55 2.43 -6.30
C ILE A 126 2.99 2.87 -6.14
N GLN A 127 3.44 3.71 -7.05
CA GLN A 127 4.86 4.09 -7.17
C GLN A 127 5.33 4.99 -6.03
N ILE A 128 6.60 4.83 -5.67
CA ILE A 128 7.38 5.73 -4.83
C ILE A 128 8.62 6.12 -5.61
N LEU A 129 8.63 7.31 -6.23
CA LEU A 129 9.77 7.78 -7.03
C LEU A 129 9.93 9.29 -6.89
N ASP A 130 11.03 9.70 -6.29
CA ASP A 130 11.37 11.13 -6.18
C ASP A 130 11.78 11.70 -7.53
N GLY A 131 11.30 12.92 -7.83
CA GLY A 131 11.66 13.68 -9.03
C GLY A 131 10.85 13.37 -10.28
N ASP A 132 9.88 12.44 -10.22
CA ASP A 132 8.99 12.12 -11.33
C ASP A 132 7.53 12.42 -10.98
N SER A 133 6.83 13.14 -11.87
CA SER A 133 5.42 13.51 -11.76
C SER A 133 4.54 12.93 -12.88
N THR A 134 5.07 12.00 -13.66
CA THR A 134 4.35 11.31 -14.73
C THR A 134 3.50 10.17 -14.16
N ASP A 135 2.86 9.40 -15.03
CA ASP A 135 2.15 8.16 -14.65
C ASP A 135 3.10 7.03 -14.24
N HIS A 136 4.41 7.27 -14.29
CA HIS A 136 5.47 6.42 -13.77
C HIS A 136 6.07 6.95 -12.45
N GLY A 137 5.61 8.10 -11.99
CA GLY A 137 6.19 8.86 -10.88
C GLY A 137 5.51 8.66 -9.53
N MET A 138 5.82 9.59 -8.63
CA MET A 138 5.36 9.57 -7.23
C MET A 138 3.84 9.41 -7.11
N ALA A 139 3.41 8.41 -6.33
CA ALA A 139 2.01 8.09 -6.04
C ALA A 139 1.15 7.74 -7.26
N ALA A 140 1.78 7.49 -8.42
CA ALA A 140 1.07 7.02 -9.60
C ALA A 140 0.51 5.60 -9.39
N ILE A 141 -0.66 5.33 -9.98
CA ILE A 141 -1.00 3.97 -10.39
C ILE A 141 -0.15 3.73 -11.63
N ILE A 142 0.88 2.90 -11.49
CA ILE A 142 1.98 2.77 -12.45
C ILE A 142 1.47 2.61 -13.88
N ASN A 143 1.97 3.43 -14.81
CA ASN A 143 1.64 3.46 -16.23
C ASN A 143 0.15 3.66 -16.56
N GLU A 144 -0.68 4.05 -15.59
CA GLU A 144 -2.10 4.29 -15.81
C GLU A 144 -2.56 5.68 -15.38
N LYS A 145 -2.07 6.16 -14.24
CA LYS A 145 -2.57 7.42 -13.71
C LYS A 145 -1.53 8.13 -12.83
N ALA A 146 -1.05 9.27 -13.32
CA ALA A 146 -0.25 10.19 -12.53
C ALA A 146 -1.02 10.75 -11.32
N ALA A 147 -0.29 11.07 -10.26
CA ALA A 147 -0.79 11.78 -9.09
C ALA A 147 -0.31 13.24 -9.09
N PRO A 148 -1.00 14.14 -8.38
CA PRO A 148 -0.51 15.49 -8.13
C PRO A 148 0.78 15.46 -7.31
N TYR A 149 1.91 15.82 -7.91
CA TYR A 149 3.23 15.76 -7.27
C TYR A 149 3.35 16.72 -6.07
N GLU A 150 2.62 17.82 -6.07
CA GLU A 150 2.54 18.78 -4.95
C GLU A 150 1.97 18.19 -3.65
N ALA A 151 1.44 16.97 -3.68
CA ALA A 151 1.07 16.25 -2.47
C ALA A 151 2.29 15.66 -1.76
N TYR A 152 3.43 15.56 -2.42
CA TYR A 152 4.68 15.05 -1.86
C TYR A 152 5.31 16.06 -0.90
N ASN A 153 5.66 15.60 0.32
CA ASN A 153 6.28 16.46 1.33
C ASN A 153 7.75 16.76 1.07
N GLY A 154 8.39 16.04 0.14
CA GLY A 154 9.79 16.19 -0.21
C GLY A 154 10.73 15.21 0.50
N LEU A 155 12.01 15.29 0.13
CA LEU A 155 13.08 14.46 0.70
C LEU A 155 13.24 14.68 2.20
N GLY A 156 13.63 13.63 2.92
CA GLY A 156 13.88 13.66 4.36
C GLY A 156 12.64 13.91 5.20
N LYS A 157 11.45 13.83 4.62
CA LYS A 157 10.18 13.99 5.32
C LYS A 157 9.31 12.75 5.17
N TRP A 158 8.57 12.43 6.22
CA TRP A 158 7.59 11.36 6.15
C TRP A 158 6.44 11.71 5.22
N ASN A 159 6.04 10.73 4.45
CA ASN A 159 4.90 10.75 3.55
C ASN A 159 3.99 9.57 3.91
N ALA A 160 2.73 9.64 3.54
CA ALA A 160 1.77 8.58 3.85
C ALA A 160 0.85 8.30 2.66
N TYR A 161 0.68 7.03 2.35
CA TYR A 161 -0.38 6.52 1.51
C TYR A 161 -1.48 5.91 2.38
N ASP A 162 -2.71 6.36 2.18
CA ASP A 162 -3.93 5.74 2.70
C ASP A 162 -4.73 5.24 1.50
N ILE A 163 -4.87 3.93 1.39
CA ILE A 163 -5.38 3.26 0.20
C ILE A 163 -6.55 2.37 0.55
N ASN A 164 -7.72 2.57 -0.07
CA ASN A 164 -8.77 1.57 -0.17
C ASN A 164 -8.63 0.83 -1.49
N PHE A 165 -8.50 -0.46 -1.40
CA PHE A 165 -8.33 -1.35 -2.54
C PHE A 165 -9.45 -2.39 -2.57
N ARG A 166 -10.06 -2.55 -3.76
CA ARG A 166 -11.00 -3.63 -4.07
C ARG A 166 -10.42 -4.49 -5.17
N ALA A 167 -10.29 -5.77 -4.89
CA ALA A 167 -9.75 -6.75 -5.83
C ALA A 167 -10.66 -6.94 -7.06
N ALA A 168 -10.09 -7.44 -8.14
CA ALA A 168 -10.84 -7.86 -9.30
C ALA A 168 -11.87 -8.93 -8.94
N ARG A 169 -12.98 -8.97 -9.67
CA ARG A 169 -14.05 -9.95 -9.48
C ARG A 169 -14.19 -10.82 -10.73
N PHE A 170 -14.50 -12.08 -10.49
CA PHE A 170 -14.65 -13.10 -11.50
C PHE A 170 -15.98 -13.82 -11.30
N ASP A 171 -16.58 -14.28 -12.38
CA ASP A 171 -17.77 -15.12 -12.32
C ASP A 171 -17.41 -16.59 -12.00
N GLU A 172 -18.45 -17.42 -11.85
CA GLU A 172 -18.29 -18.85 -11.56
C GLU A 172 -17.52 -19.63 -12.65
N LYS A 173 -17.39 -19.05 -13.84
CA LYS A 173 -16.65 -19.63 -14.98
C LYS A 173 -15.20 -19.15 -15.03
N GLY A 174 -14.80 -18.27 -14.10
CA GLY A 174 -13.47 -17.67 -14.06
C GLY A 174 -13.28 -16.53 -15.06
N ALA A 175 -14.35 -15.96 -15.61
CA ALA A 175 -14.25 -14.78 -16.45
C ALA A 175 -14.21 -13.51 -15.60
N LEU A 176 -13.34 -12.57 -15.97
CA LEU A 176 -13.22 -11.28 -15.30
C LEU A 176 -14.52 -10.46 -15.52
N VAL A 177 -15.24 -10.12 -14.45
CA VAL A 177 -16.46 -9.30 -14.48
C VAL A 177 -16.19 -7.88 -14.02
N GLU A 178 -15.26 -7.66 -13.11
CA GLU A 178 -14.86 -6.34 -12.64
C GLU A 178 -13.35 -6.27 -12.40
N LYS A 179 -12.74 -5.20 -12.87
CA LYS A 179 -11.33 -4.92 -12.61
C LYS A 179 -11.11 -4.44 -11.18
N ALA A 180 -9.90 -4.60 -10.67
CA ALA A 180 -9.50 -4.02 -9.39
C ALA A 180 -9.68 -2.50 -9.40
N ARG A 181 -9.98 -1.93 -8.22
CA ARG A 181 -10.23 -0.49 -8.05
C ARG A 181 -9.49 0.03 -6.83
N VAL A 182 -9.13 1.31 -6.89
CA VAL A 182 -8.42 1.98 -5.81
C VAL A 182 -8.94 3.40 -5.59
N SER A 183 -9.09 3.77 -4.32
CA SER A 183 -9.13 5.16 -3.87
C SER A 183 -7.96 5.42 -2.95
N MET A 184 -7.34 6.58 -3.06
CA MET A 184 -6.11 6.86 -2.34
C MET A 184 -6.00 8.31 -1.91
N TYR A 185 -5.53 8.50 -0.67
CA TYR A 185 -5.01 9.76 -0.17
C TYR A 185 -3.49 9.72 -0.11
N PHE A 186 -2.87 10.82 -0.47
CA PHE A 186 -1.45 11.06 -0.33
C PHE A 186 -1.25 12.28 0.57
N ASN A 187 -0.63 12.07 1.73
CA ASN A 187 -0.44 13.10 2.76
C ASN A 187 -1.74 13.84 3.13
N GLY A 188 -2.85 13.10 3.24
CA GLY A 188 -4.16 13.64 3.57
C GLY A 188 -4.92 14.29 2.40
N LYS A 189 -4.33 14.38 1.22
CA LYS A 189 -5.00 14.87 0.01
C LYS A 189 -5.52 13.69 -0.82
N LYS A 190 -6.80 13.68 -1.16
CA LYS A 190 -7.38 12.68 -2.06
C LYS A 190 -6.81 12.87 -3.48
N ILE A 191 -6.14 11.87 -4.00
CA ILE A 191 -5.48 11.91 -5.31
C ILE A 191 -6.07 10.95 -6.34
N HIS A 192 -6.59 9.82 -5.89
CA HIS A 192 -7.31 8.88 -6.73
C HIS A 192 -8.67 8.57 -6.10
N THR A 193 -9.73 8.55 -6.90
CA THR A 193 -11.09 8.24 -6.46
C THR A 193 -11.65 7.14 -7.32
N ASN A 194 -11.90 5.98 -6.72
CA ASN A 194 -12.52 4.80 -7.33
C ASN A 194 -11.96 4.46 -8.73
N LYS A 195 -10.63 4.51 -8.88
CA LYS A 195 -9.96 4.25 -10.17
C LYS A 195 -9.89 2.77 -10.45
N SER A 196 -10.41 2.36 -11.59
CA SER A 196 -10.22 1.01 -12.12
C SER A 196 -8.81 0.86 -12.63
N ILE A 197 -8.12 -0.22 -12.23
CA ILE A 197 -6.79 -0.58 -12.70
C ILE A 197 -6.94 -1.51 -13.90
N GLN A 198 -6.31 -1.15 -15.00
CA GLN A 198 -6.59 -1.80 -16.28
C GLN A 198 -5.87 -3.13 -16.44
N GLN A 199 -4.67 -3.26 -15.88
CA GLN A 199 -3.84 -4.46 -16.01
C GLN A 199 -2.76 -4.51 -14.94
N VAL A 200 -2.07 -5.64 -14.84
CA VAL A 200 -0.84 -5.77 -14.06
C VAL A 200 0.32 -5.32 -14.96
N TRP A 201 0.91 -4.20 -14.61
CA TRP A 201 2.05 -3.67 -15.35
C TRP A 201 3.33 -4.35 -14.92
N GLY A 202 4.27 -4.47 -15.81
CA GLY A 202 5.63 -4.96 -15.64
C GLY A 202 6.12 -5.38 -14.26
N GLY A 203 7.40 -5.47 -14.13
CA GLY A 203 8.00 -5.93 -12.89
C GLY A 203 7.91 -7.45 -12.71
N PRO A 204 8.44 -7.92 -11.59
CA PRO A 204 8.66 -9.37 -11.40
C PRO A 204 7.40 -10.21 -11.37
N ASN A 205 6.28 -9.65 -10.93
CA ASN A 205 5.04 -10.40 -10.74
C ASN A 205 4.23 -10.63 -12.01
N SER A 206 4.36 -9.78 -12.99
CA SER A 206 3.57 -9.89 -14.20
C SER A 206 3.80 -11.24 -14.90
N GLY A 207 5.03 -11.76 -14.84
CA GLY A 207 5.37 -13.08 -15.38
C GLY A 207 4.83 -14.26 -14.58
N ILE A 208 4.51 -14.06 -13.29
CA ILE A 208 4.00 -15.11 -12.40
C ILE A 208 2.47 -15.15 -12.44
N ASP A 209 1.85 -13.98 -12.43
CA ASP A 209 0.40 -13.83 -12.33
C ASP A 209 -0.31 -13.77 -13.69
N GLY A 210 0.28 -14.27 -14.74
CA GLY A 210 -0.38 -14.37 -16.04
C GLY A 210 0.32 -13.62 -17.15
N GLY A 211 1.51 -13.10 -16.89
CA GLY A 211 2.30 -12.62 -17.96
C GLY A 211 2.90 -11.24 -17.83
N ASN A 212 3.84 -11.02 -18.69
CA ASN A 212 4.67 -9.85 -18.76
C ASN A 212 4.46 -9.10 -20.08
N ASP A 213 3.45 -9.48 -20.81
CA ASP A 213 3.16 -9.03 -22.16
C ASP A 213 2.11 -7.91 -22.20
N GLY A 214 2.35 -6.86 -21.46
CA GLY A 214 1.41 -5.74 -21.31
C GLY A 214 0.44 -5.92 -20.16
N GLY A 215 0.86 -6.64 -19.12
CA GLY A 215 0.17 -6.63 -17.84
C GLY A 215 -1.15 -7.37 -17.79
N LYS A 216 -1.24 -8.52 -18.37
CA LYS A 216 -2.46 -9.35 -18.33
C LYS A 216 -2.62 -10.16 -17.05
N GLY A 217 -1.81 -9.94 -16.02
CA GLY A 217 -1.76 -10.76 -14.81
C GLY A 217 -2.92 -10.58 -13.84
N ILE A 218 -4.11 -10.21 -14.29
CA ILE A 218 -5.30 -10.09 -13.43
C ILE A 218 -5.82 -11.49 -13.13
N THR A 219 -5.87 -11.85 -11.85
CA THR A 219 -6.35 -13.16 -11.38
C THR A 219 -7.33 -13.00 -10.23
N ASP A 220 -8.06 -14.06 -9.90
CA ASP A 220 -8.95 -14.17 -8.74
C ASP A 220 -8.23 -14.50 -7.42
N ARG A 221 -6.90 -14.73 -7.49
CA ARG A 221 -6.13 -15.11 -6.31
C ARG A 221 -5.93 -13.93 -5.37
N LEU A 222 -6.00 -14.20 -4.08
CA LEU A 222 -5.53 -13.28 -3.05
C LEU A 222 -4.05 -12.93 -3.29
N GLY A 223 -3.57 -11.89 -2.65
CA GLY A 223 -2.17 -11.52 -2.71
C GLY A 223 -1.72 -10.65 -1.54
N GLY A 224 -0.45 -10.74 -1.22
CA GLY A 224 0.16 -9.97 -0.16
C GLY A 224 0.38 -8.50 -0.52
N ILE A 225 0.75 -7.71 0.49
CA ILE A 225 1.32 -6.38 0.25
C ILE A 225 2.82 -6.56 0.04
N LYS A 226 3.33 -6.08 -1.11
CA LYS A 226 4.77 -6.16 -1.40
C LYS A 226 5.40 -4.77 -1.33
N LEU A 227 6.60 -4.71 -0.78
CA LEU A 227 7.46 -3.53 -0.78
C LEU A 227 8.70 -3.82 -1.63
N GLN A 228 9.03 -2.89 -2.50
CA GLN A 228 10.10 -3.05 -3.46
C GLN A 228 11.44 -2.56 -2.90
N ALA A 229 12.51 -3.28 -3.24
CA ALA A 229 13.90 -2.94 -2.95
C ALA A 229 14.64 -2.65 -4.24
N GLU A 230 14.89 -1.37 -4.51
CA GLU A 230 15.55 -0.91 -5.73
C GLU A 230 16.98 -0.41 -5.51
N GLY A 231 17.57 -0.74 -4.35
CA GLY A 231 18.91 -0.28 -4.01
C GLY A 231 18.97 1.16 -3.48
N HIS A 232 17.84 1.77 -3.23
CA HIS A 232 17.71 3.12 -2.65
C HIS A 232 17.34 3.08 -1.17
N ASN A 233 17.73 4.12 -0.43
CA ASN A 233 17.34 4.31 0.95
C ASN A 233 15.92 4.90 1.02
N VAL A 234 14.93 4.03 0.96
CA VAL A 234 13.53 4.36 1.26
C VAL A 234 13.17 3.72 2.58
N LEU A 235 12.80 4.54 3.55
CA LEU A 235 12.42 4.11 4.89
C LEU A 235 10.91 3.91 4.97
N PHE A 236 10.49 2.89 5.72
CA PHE A 236 9.07 2.60 5.97
C PHE A 236 8.79 2.53 7.46
N ARG A 237 7.62 3.02 7.88
CA ARG A 237 7.11 2.88 9.26
C ARG A 237 5.58 2.88 9.28
N ASN A 238 4.99 2.65 10.46
CA ASN A 238 3.55 2.74 10.69
C ASN A 238 2.74 2.06 9.58
N ILE A 239 3.00 0.76 9.36
CA ILE A 239 2.30 -0.01 8.33
C ILE A 239 1.20 -0.83 8.99
N TRP A 240 -0.05 -0.59 8.58
CA TRP A 240 -1.18 -1.37 9.04
C TRP A 240 -2.21 -1.58 7.93
N ILE A 241 -2.98 -2.65 8.05
CA ILE A 241 -4.01 -3.03 7.09
C ILE A 241 -5.30 -3.39 7.84
N LYS A 242 -6.42 -3.04 7.26
CA LYS A 242 -7.75 -3.46 7.70
C LYS A 242 -8.45 -4.13 6.53
N GLU A 243 -8.84 -5.38 6.69
CA GLU A 243 -9.65 -6.07 5.70
C GLU A 243 -11.03 -5.41 5.59
N LEU A 244 -11.53 -5.32 4.38
CA LEU A 244 -12.82 -4.76 4.04
C LEU A 244 -13.68 -5.85 3.38
N ASP A 245 -14.98 -5.67 3.44
CA ASP A 245 -15.96 -6.44 2.67
C ASP A 245 -16.68 -5.45 1.74
N LEU A 246 -16.18 -5.35 0.50
CA LEU A 246 -16.68 -4.42 -0.51
C LEU A 246 -17.54 -5.18 -1.53
N ALA A 247 -18.83 -5.34 -1.25
CA ALA A 247 -19.80 -5.98 -2.17
C ALA A 247 -19.91 -5.17 -3.47
N GLU A 248 -20.00 -3.85 -3.37
CA GLU A 248 -20.14 -2.93 -4.50
C GLU A 248 -18.76 -2.41 -4.97
N PRO A 249 -18.62 -1.97 -6.24
CA PRO A 249 -17.35 -1.51 -6.79
C PRO A 249 -16.89 -0.15 -6.24
N GLU A 250 -17.55 0.40 -5.23
CA GLU A 250 -17.19 1.65 -4.59
C GLU A 250 -16.02 1.45 -3.61
N THR A 251 -14.99 2.26 -3.74
CA THR A 251 -13.81 2.24 -2.85
C THR A 251 -13.61 3.57 -2.13
N ASP A 252 -14.49 4.54 -2.35
CA ASP A 252 -14.33 5.87 -1.75
C ASP A 252 -14.59 5.84 -0.24
N PHE A 253 -13.82 6.60 0.56
CA PHE A 253 -13.88 6.63 2.02
C PHE A 253 -13.60 8.03 2.56
#